data_23b54c4ed8df066cacc40aece4a38040
#
_entry.id   23b54c4ed8df066cacc40aece4a38040
#
_cell.length_a   1.000
_cell.length_b   1.000
_cell.length_c   1.000
_cell.angle_alpha   90.00
_cell.angle_beta   90.00
_cell.angle_gamma   90.00
#
_symmetry.space_group_name_H-M   'P 1'
#
loop_
_entity.id
_entity.type
_entity.pdbx_description
1 polymer ?
#
loop_
_entity_poly.entity_id
_entity_poly.type
_entity_poly.pdbx_seq_one_letter_code
_entity_poly.pdbx_strand_id
1 'polypeptide(L)'
;MVRGSNIFRSRYFLAGILLQLVAVFAVQAQKTAKKDTTIILLNDLTVQLQCSQALNDLYNFKFEKAEDNFRSLKQQYRWHPLPYFLMGLIEWWKIMPNTKDTSHDKQFLAYMDSTITIADNLYENYPEYKIEASFFLSAAYGFKGRLYSDEERRNWTKAASSGKDALDYLEESKTKQDLSPELLFGDALFNYFSVWVPENYPALKMILWMFPKGDKALGLKQLKEVSYNAFYTRTEAMVWLMRILNSYENDQPRAFDISRYLHETYPDNPFFHRYYARILYSMGRFTVAEPVCLNILERIDSAQLGYEATSGRYAAFFLGQIYEARKRPEDAKKYYKQCVKFANEIDADESGYALYSLIALGEIAEKEGNKAEAKKYFKEVKKKSGRKDEAFKTAKQRLKKLEKGD
;
A
#
# COMPACT_ATOMS: atom_id res chain seq x y z
N MET A 1 -11.00 50.32 80.65
CA MET A 1 -10.18 50.93 79.62
C MET A 1 -9.39 49.85 78.85
N VAL A 2 -9.48 49.92 77.54
CA VAL A 2 -8.63 49.27 76.56
C VAL A 2 -8.49 47.75 76.61
N ARG A 3 -9.36 47.04 75.83
CA ARG A 3 -9.07 45.77 75.14
C ARG A 3 -9.98 45.61 73.95
N GLY A 4 -9.57 46.14 72.82
CA GLY A 4 -10.40 46.04 71.62
C GLY A 4 -9.66 46.41 70.33
N SER A 5 -8.47 45.83 70.08
CA SER A 5 -7.77 46.12 68.79
C SER A 5 -6.98 44.95 68.15
N ASN A 6 -7.00 43.74 68.76
CA ASN A 6 -6.20 42.64 68.20
C ASN A 6 -6.95 41.56 67.42
N ILE A 7 -8.32 41.62 67.40
CA ILE A 7 -9.13 40.61 66.71
C ILE A 7 -9.29 40.96 65.22
N PHE A 8 -9.24 42.22 64.83
CA PHE A 8 -9.39 42.64 63.43
C PHE A 8 -8.15 42.40 62.56
N ARG A 9 -6.96 42.54 63.14
CA ARG A 9 -5.72 42.25 62.40
C ARG A 9 -5.48 40.78 62.08
N SER A 10 -5.96 39.87 62.89
CA SER A 10 -5.83 38.43 62.69
C SER A 10 -6.72 37.92 61.55
N ARG A 11 -7.89 38.51 61.36
CA ARG A 11 -8.85 38.07 60.28
C ARG A 11 -8.35 38.48 58.89
N TYR A 12 -7.74 39.64 58.73
CA TYR A 12 -7.18 40.06 57.44
C TYR A 12 -5.88 39.32 57.09
N PHE A 13 -5.10 38.92 58.09
CA PHE A 13 -3.87 38.16 57.88
C PHE A 13 -4.18 36.70 57.44
N LEU A 14 -5.20 36.07 58.04
CA LEU A 14 -5.71 34.74 57.63
C LEU A 14 -6.37 34.78 56.25
N ALA A 15 -7.16 35.84 55.95
CA ALA A 15 -7.77 36.01 54.63
C ALA A 15 -6.69 36.25 53.54
N GLY A 16 -5.60 36.99 53.84
CA GLY A 16 -4.46 37.18 52.90
C GLY A 16 -3.73 35.89 52.62
N ILE A 17 -3.50 35.05 53.65
CA ILE A 17 -2.86 33.72 53.45
C ILE A 17 -3.77 32.75 52.66
N LEU A 18 -5.09 32.76 52.94
CA LEU A 18 -6.04 31.95 52.16
C LEU A 18 -6.10 32.41 50.70
N LEU A 19 -6.09 33.71 50.40
CA LEU A 19 -6.06 34.24 49.02
C LEU A 19 -4.77 33.90 48.31
N GLN A 20 -3.62 33.93 48.98
CA GLN A 20 -2.35 33.50 48.42
C GLN A 20 -2.29 32.00 48.18
N LEU A 21 -2.83 31.16 49.06
CA LEU A 21 -2.95 29.73 48.88
C LEU A 21 -3.88 29.37 47.70
N VAL A 22 -5.03 30.06 47.58
CA VAL A 22 -5.94 29.88 46.45
C VAL A 22 -5.27 30.34 45.13
N ALA A 23 -4.50 31.39 45.13
CA ALA A 23 -3.74 31.87 43.95
C ALA A 23 -2.62 30.86 43.57
N VAL A 24 -1.92 30.29 44.54
CA VAL A 24 -0.90 29.26 44.32
C VAL A 24 -1.53 27.97 43.77
N PHE A 25 -2.68 27.54 44.33
CA PHE A 25 -3.42 26.40 43.81
C PHE A 25 -4.00 26.66 42.43
N ALA A 26 -4.50 27.89 42.13
CA ALA A 26 -4.97 28.26 40.81
C ALA A 26 -3.86 28.29 39.76
N VAL A 27 -2.65 28.80 40.14
CA VAL A 27 -1.48 28.78 39.24
C VAL A 27 -0.92 27.37 39.08
N GLN A 28 -0.99 26.52 40.12
CA GLN A 28 -0.60 25.12 40.02
C GLN A 28 -1.63 24.30 39.22
N ALA A 29 -2.93 24.57 39.40
CA ALA A 29 -3.98 23.99 38.59
C ALA A 29 -3.90 24.46 37.13
N GLN A 30 -3.57 25.71 36.83
CA GLN A 30 -3.27 26.15 35.46
C GLN A 30 -2.00 25.56 34.88
N LYS A 31 -0.95 25.31 35.71
CA LYS A 31 0.22 24.57 35.24
C LYS A 31 -0.05 23.07 35.03
N THR A 32 -0.95 22.46 35.80
CA THR A 32 -1.40 21.06 35.60
C THR A 32 -2.48 20.93 34.53
N ALA A 33 -3.28 21.98 34.27
CA ALA A 33 -4.24 22.01 33.17
C ALA A 33 -3.60 22.35 31.80
N LYS A 34 -2.30 22.63 31.75
CA LYS A 34 -1.54 22.83 30.52
C LYS A 34 -0.83 21.55 30.08
N LYS A 35 -1.32 20.40 30.53
CA LYS A 35 -0.89 19.09 30.09
C LYS A 35 -1.97 18.49 29.21
N ASP A 36 -1.60 18.14 27.99
CA ASP A 36 -2.29 17.31 27.02
C ASP A 36 -3.34 17.99 26.09
N THR A 37 -3.09 19.18 25.58
CA THR A 37 -3.62 19.54 24.28
C THR A 37 -2.48 19.48 23.27
N THR A 38 -2.00 18.31 23.02
CA THR A 38 -1.18 18.02 21.85
C THR A 38 -2.06 18.22 20.64
N ILE A 39 -1.86 19.29 19.89
CA ILE A 39 -2.51 19.43 18.58
C ILE A 39 -1.82 18.42 17.68
N ILE A 40 -2.37 17.23 17.63
CA ILE A 40 -1.97 16.20 16.69
C ILE A 40 -2.60 16.59 15.36
N LEU A 41 -1.77 17.00 14.40
CA LEU A 41 -2.24 17.45 13.09
C LEU A 41 -2.97 16.35 12.35
N LEU A 42 -2.64 15.07 12.62
CA LEU A 42 -3.34 13.91 12.12
C LEU A 42 -4.83 13.89 12.51
N ASN A 43 -5.19 14.45 13.66
CA ASN A 43 -6.57 14.49 14.15
C ASN A 43 -7.23 15.87 13.97
N ASP A 44 -6.51 16.85 13.39
CA ASP A 44 -7.07 18.16 13.11
C ASP A 44 -8.10 18.09 11.99
N LEU A 45 -9.37 18.25 12.33
CA LEU A 45 -10.49 18.16 11.40
C LEU A 45 -10.38 19.16 10.25
N THR A 46 -9.85 20.36 10.51
CA THR A 46 -9.68 21.39 9.48
C THR A 46 -8.66 20.93 8.44
N VAL A 47 -7.54 20.36 8.90
CA VAL A 47 -6.50 19.80 8.02
C VAL A 47 -7.02 18.58 7.27
N GLN A 48 -7.76 17.69 7.93
CA GLN A 48 -8.39 16.54 7.28
C GLN A 48 -9.35 17.00 6.17
N LEU A 49 -10.19 18.01 6.43
CA LEU A 49 -11.10 18.56 5.42
C LEU A 49 -10.34 19.18 4.23
N GLN A 50 -9.25 19.91 4.47
CA GLN A 50 -8.38 20.43 3.41
C GLN A 50 -7.77 19.30 2.57
N CYS A 51 -7.36 18.20 3.22
CA CYS A 51 -6.75 17.05 2.54
C CYS A 51 -7.75 16.14 1.84
N SER A 52 -9.04 16.19 2.17
CA SER A 52 -10.05 15.22 1.73
C SER A 52 -10.14 15.11 0.22
N GLN A 53 -10.31 16.24 -0.49
CA GLN A 53 -10.37 16.25 -1.95
C GLN A 53 -9.03 15.88 -2.57
N ALA A 54 -7.91 16.33 -2.00
CA ALA A 54 -6.57 16.04 -2.51
C ALA A 54 -6.22 14.55 -2.40
N LEU A 55 -6.61 13.87 -1.31
CA LEU A 55 -6.46 12.43 -1.19
C LEU A 55 -7.34 11.67 -2.20
N ASN A 56 -8.57 12.14 -2.41
CA ASN A 56 -9.44 11.56 -3.43
C ASN A 56 -8.84 11.74 -4.84
N ASP A 57 -8.30 12.91 -5.16
CA ASP A 57 -7.65 13.18 -6.44
C ASP A 57 -6.35 12.35 -6.60
N LEU A 58 -5.54 12.19 -5.55
CA LEU A 58 -4.36 11.34 -5.54
C LEU A 58 -4.71 9.89 -5.92
N TYR A 59 -5.67 9.29 -5.21
CA TYR A 59 -6.05 7.90 -5.48
C TYR A 59 -6.81 7.72 -6.79
N ASN A 60 -7.37 8.80 -7.38
CA ASN A 60 -7.93 8.83 -8.73
C ASN A 60 -6.93 9.24 -9.82
N PHE A 61 -5.63 9.25 -9.55
CA PHE A 61 -4.57 9.57 -10.51
C PHE A 61 -4.63 11.00 -11.09
N LYS A 62 -5.31 11.91 -10.37
CA LYS A 62 -5.34 13.35 -10.68
C LYS A 62 -4.21 14.06 -9.93
N PHE A 63 -2.97 13.61 -10.19
CA PHE A 63 -1.79 13.97 -9.41
C PHE A 63 -1.51 15.48 -9.36
N GLU A 64 -1.69 16.20 -10.45
CA GLU A 64 -1.49 17.66 -10.47
C GLU A 64 -2.42 18.37 -9.47
N LYS A 65 -3.70 17.99 -9.44
CA LYS A 65 -4.66 18.59 -8.50
C LYS A 65 -4.34 18.25 -7.05
N ALA A 66 -3.95 17.00 -6.78
CA ALA A 66 -3.52 16.58 -5.46
C ALA A 66 -2.26 17.34 -5.01
N GLU A 67 -1.29 17.49 -5.92
CA GLU A 67 -0.04 18.19 -5.67
C GLU A 67 -0.25 19.66 -5.34
N ASP A 68 -1.09 20.38 -6.07
CA ASP A 68 -1.40 21.79 -5.81
C ASP A 68 -1.96 22.00 -4.40
N ASN A 69 -2.90 21.13 -4.00
CA ASN A 69 -3.46 21.17 -2.65
C ASN A 69 -2.41 20.84 -1.57
N PHE A 70 -1.59 19.81 -1.77
CA PHE A 70 -0.54 19.47 -0.80
C PHE A 70 0.58 20.49 -0.76
N ARG A 71 0.88 21.21 -1.85
CA ARG A 71 1.77 22.36 -1.86
C ARG A 71 1.24 23.50 -0.99
N SER A 72 -0.08 23.79 -1.07
CA SER A 72 -0.72 24.78 -0.21
C SER A 72 -0.63 24.37 1.26
N LEU A 73 -0.91 23.11 1.59
CA LEU A 73 -0.75 22.58 2.93
C LEU A 73 0.70 22.69 3.41
N LYS A 74 1.67 22.42 2.55
CA LYS A 74 3.10 22.56 2.87
C LYS A 74 3.48 24.02 3.17
N GLN A 75 2.88 25.01 2.53
CA GLN A 75 3.12 26.42 2.85
C GLN A 75 2.62 26.80 4.25
N GLN A 76 1.50 26.22 4.68
CA GLN A 76 0.90 26.46 6.00
C GLN A 76 1.65 25.73 7.12
N TYR A 77 2.07 24.48 6.87
CA TYR A 77 2.64 23.58 7.88
C TYR A 77 4.04 23.10 7.50
N ARG A 78 4.94 24.04 7.14
CA ARG A 78 6.35 23.74 6.74
C ARG A 78 7.14 23.00 7.82
N TRP A 79 6.76 23.21 9.06
CA TRP A 79 7.40 22.63 10.24
C TRP A 79 6.93 21.19 10.54
N HIS A 80 5.89 20.70 9.87
CA HIS A 80 5.25 19.42 10.14
C HIS A 80 5.53 18.41 9.02
N PRO A 81 5.77 17.10 9.33
CA PRO A 81 6.10 16.09 8.32
C PRO A 81 4.94 15.71 7.37
N LEU A 82 3.68 15.88 7.80
CA LEU A 82 2.50 15.47 7.03
C LEU A 82 2.49 15.93 5.57
N PRO A 83 2.70 17.23 5.23
CA PRO A 83 2.64 17.65 3.83
C PRO A 83 3.72 17.00 2.96
N TYR A 84 4.91 16.77 3.51
CA TYR A 84 6.02 16.14 2.80
C TYR A 84 5.73 14.64 2.57
N PHE A 85 5.16 13.98 3.57
CA PHE A 85 4.72 12.59 3.44
C PHE A 85 3.66 12.43 2.36
N LEU A 86 2.64 13.31 2.31
CA LEU A 86 1.59 13.30 1.29
C LEU A 86 2.13 13.57 -0.12
N MET A 87 3.12 14.46 -0.27
CA MET A 87 3.83 14.65 -1.54
C MET A 87 4.59 13.38 -1.96
N GLY A 88 5.22 12.71 -1.02
CA GLY A 88 5.86 11.41 -1.26
C GLY A 88 4.86 10.32 -1.64
N LEU A 89 3.64 10.36 -1.10
CA LEU A 89 2.60 9.41 -1.43
C LEU A 89 2.11 9.59 -2.89
N ILE A 90 2.15 10.82 -3.45
CA ILE A 90 1.92 11.04 -4.90
C ILE A 90 2.93 10.24 -5.72
N GLU A 91 4.23 10.38 -5.44
CA GLU A 91 5.27 9.68 -6.18
C GLU A 91 5.16 8.16 -5.99
N TRP A 92 4.80 7.70 -4.80
CA TRP A 92 4.51 6.30 -4.53
C TRP A 92 3.41 5.74 -5.44
N TRP A 93 2.32 6.47 -5.62
CA TRP A 93 1.22 6.03 -6.48
C TRP A 93 1.51 6.14 -7.97
N LYS A 94 2.50 6.94 -8.37
CA LYS A 94 3.06 6.89 -9.75
C LYS A 94 3.88 5.62 -9.97
N ILE A 95 4.60 5.10 -8.94
CA ILE A 95 5.35 3.85 -8.99
C ILE A 95 4.44 2.61 -9.03
N MET A 96 3.33 2.63 -8.29
CA MET A 96 2.51 1.43 -8.00
C MET A 96 1.91 0.71 -9.22
N PRO A 97 1.52 1.34 -10.32
CA PRO A 97 1.04 0.63 -11.51
C PRO A 97 2.09 -0.25 -12.15
N ASN A 98 3.33 0.23 -12.20
CA ASN A 98 4.46 -0.47 -12.79
C ASN A 98 5.74 -0.25 -11.98
N THR A 99 6.02 -1.17 -11.05
CA THR A 99 7.20 -1.08 -10.18
C THR A 99 8.53 -1.26 -10.94
N LYS A 100 8.52 -1.66 -12.22
CA LYS A 100 9.70 -1.69 -13.07
C LYS A 100 10.17 -0.30 -13.50
N ASP A 101 9.25 0.66 -13.56
CA ASP A 101 9.63 2.06 -13.79
C ASP A 101 10.22 2.67 -12.51
N THR A 102 11.50 3.02 -12.58
CA THR A 102 12.25 3.62 -11.47
C THR A 102 12.34 5.15 -11.56
N SER A 103 11.69 5.77 -12.54
CA SER A 103 11.80 7.21 -12.83
C SER A 103 11.34 8.09 -11.67
N HIS A 104 10.39 7.62 -10.86
CA HIS A 104 9.83 8.32 -9.70
C HIS A 104 10.58 8.06 -8.38
N ASP A 105 11.51 7.09 -8.33
CA ASP A 105 12.19 6.67 -7.10
C ASP A 105 12.94 7.81 -6.42
N LYS A 106 13.69 8.59 -7.20
CA LYS A 106 14.49 9.70 -6.67
C LYS A 106 13.63 10.75 -5.97
N GLN A 107 12.53 11.12 -6.59
CA GLN A 107 11.62 12.13 -6.04
C GLN A 107 10.87 11.59 -4.83
N PHE A 108 10.40 10.35 -4.87
CA PHE A 108 9.81 9.65 -3.74
C PHE A 108 10.75 9.63 -2.53
N LEU A 109 12.00 9.19 -2.72
CA LEU A 109 13.00 9.14 -1.65
C LEU A 109 13.30 10.53 -1.09
N ALA A 110 13.38 11.57 -1.92
CA ALA A 110 13.60 12.94 -1.46
C ALA A 110 12.47 13.46 -0.55
N TYR A 111 11.21 13.11 -0.86
CA TYR A 111 10.09 13.44 0.01
C TYR A 111 10.08 12.64 1.32
N MET A 112 10.42 11.35 1.27
CA MET A 112 10.58 10.54 2.48
C MET A 112 11.71 11.05 3.36
N ASP A 113 12.86 11.43 2.79
CA ASP A 113 13.98 12.02 3.53
C ASP A 113 13.61 13.38 4.15
N SER A 114 12.85 14.21 3.44
CA SER A 114 12.31 15.45 4.00
C SER A 114 11.35 15.19 5.15
N THR A 115 10.48 14.19 5.01
CA THR A 115 9.57 13.76 6.08
C THR A 115 10.35 13.33 7.31
N ILE A 116 11.38 12.50 7.14
CA ILE A 116 12.26 12.02 8.22
C ILE A 116 12.94 13.19 8.91
N THR A 117 13.59 14.08 8.15
CA THR A 117 14.33 15.22 8.72
C THR A 117 13.44 16.11 9.59
N ILE A 118 12.22 16.39 9.13
CA ILE A 118 11.29 17.26 9.87
C ILE A 118 10.71 16.52 11.08
N ALA A 119 10.35 15.25 10.91
CA ALA A 119 9.81 14.45 12.00
C ALA A 119 10.85 14.20 13.09
N ASP A 120 12.12 13.96 12.72
CA ASP A 120 13.22 13.78 13.64
C ASP A 120 13.46 15.05 14.50
N ASN A 121 13.43 16.22 13.88
CA ASN A 121 13.49 17.47 14.61
C ASN A 121 12.33 17.65 15.61
N LEU A 122 11.11 17.24 15.24
CA LEU A 122 9.97 17.27 16.18
C LEU A 122 10.14 16.24 17.30
N TYR A 123 10.60 15.05 16.97
CA TYR A 123 10.80 13.95 17.90
C TYR A 123 11.81 14.31 19.00
N GLU A 124 12.93 14.94 18.63
CA GLU A 124 14.02 15.28 19.53
C GLU A 124 13.76 16.54 20.36
N ASN A 125 13.13 17.56 19.77
CA ASN A 125 13.07 18.88 20.36
C ASN A 125 11.69 19.27 20.93
N TYR A 126 10.62 18.51 20.62
CA TYR A 126 9.26 18.86 20.99
C TYR A 126 8.51 17.66 21.59
N PRO A 127 8.64 17.41 22.90
CA PRO A 127 8.05 16.22 23.54
C PRO A 127 6.54 16.05 23.32
N GLU A 128 5.82 17.16 23.12
CA GLU A 128 4.38 17.16 22.83
C GLU A 128 4.03 16.57 21.46
N TYR A 129 4.97 16.58 20.50
CA TYR A 129 4.78 16.00 19.16
C TYR A 129 5.43 14.62 18.99
N LYS A 130 6.06 14.09 20.03
CA LYS A 130 6.89 12.90 19.93
C LYS A 130 6.16 11.69 19.32
N ILE A 131 4.92 11.46 19.73
CA ILE A 131 4.10 10.33 19.23
C ILE A 131 3.74 10.51 17.75
N GLU A 132 3.34 11.72 17.35
CA GLU A 132 3.02 11.99 15.95
C GLU A 132 4.27 11.95 15.08
N ALA A 133 5.38 12.47 15.55
CA ALA A 133 6.68 12.42 14.88
C ALA A 133 7.14 10.96 14.70
N SER A 134 7.02 10.10 15.73
CA SER A 134 7.36 8.69 15.63
C SER A 134 6.50 7.93 14.61
N PHE A 135 5.23 8.29 14.47
CA PHE A 135 4.38 7.75 13.40
C PHE A 135 4.93 8.07 12.01
N PHE A 136 5.28 9.35 11.75
CA PHE A 136 5.82 9.73 10.44
C PHE A 136 7.20 9.14 10.17
N LEU A 137 8.06 9.04 11.19
CA LEU A 137 9.36 8.37 11.08
C LEU A 137 9.17 6.90 10.72
N SER A 138 8.34 6.17 11.48
CA SER A 138 8.03 4.77 11.21
C SER A 138 7.44 4.58 9.80
N ALA A 139 6.49 5.42 9.40
CA ALA A 139 5.86 5.34 8.08
C ALA A 139 6.87 5.62 6.94
N ALA A 140 7.64 6.70 7.04
CA ALA A 140 8.61 7.07 6.00
C ALA A 140 9.71 6.03 5.83
N TYR A 141 10.28 5.52 6.92
CA TYR A 141 11.23 4.42 6.87
C TYR A 141 10.60 3.12 6.34
N GLY A 142 9.37 2.80 6.74
CA GLY A 142 8.64 1.65 6.24
C GLY A 142 8.42 1.70 4.72
N PHE A 143 8.03 2.84 4.16
CA PHE A 143 7.89 3.06 2.72
C PHE A 143 9.23 2.98 1.98
N LYS A 144 10.31 3.56 2.53
CA LYS A 144 11.68 3.40 1.96
C LYS A 144 12.10 1.93 1.96
N GLY A 145 11.89 1.22 3.07
CA GLY A 145 12.20 -0.21 3.17
C GLY A 145 11.45 -1.04 2.12
N ARG A 146 10.18 -0.73 1.90
CA ARG A 146 9.37 -1.37 0.87
C ARG A 146 9.86 -1.10 -0.56
N LEU A 147 10.24 0.15 -0.87
CA LEU A 147 10.82 0.48 -2.17
C LEU A 147 12.13 -0.29 -2.40
N TYR A 148 13.03 -0.27 -1.42
CA TYR A 148 14.33 -0.96 -1.53
C TYR A 148 14.21 -2.49 -1.64
N SER A 149 13.16 -3.09 -1.08
CA SER A 149 12.90 -4.53 -1.15
C SER A 149 12.24 -5.00 -2.44
N ASP A 150 11.81 -4.08 -3.32
CA ASP A 150 11.19 -4.42 -4.59
C ASP A 150 12.16 -5.17 -5.53
N GLU A 151 11.62 -6.04 -6.39
CA GLU A 151 12.41 -6.91 -7.27
C GLU A 151 13.34 -6.14 -8.22
N GLU A 152 12.99 -4.94 -8.64
CA GLU A 152 13.83 -4.13 -9.54
C GLU A 152 14.96 -3.41 -8.78
N ARG A 153 14.74 -3.07 -7.49
CA ARG A 153 15.73 -2.35 -6.67
C ARG A 153 16.67 -3.29 -5.93
N ARG A 154 16.17 -4.40 -5.40
CA ARG A 154 16.90 -5.47 -4.70
C ARG A 154 17.97 -4.99 -3.72
N ASN A 155 17.75 -3.84 -3.09
CA ASN A 155 18.70 -3.27 -2.14
C ASN A 155 18.37 -3.75 -0.72
N TRP A 156 18.62 -5.02 -0.47
CA TRP A 156 18.26 -5.70 0.78
C TRP A 156 18.90 -5.08 2.01
N THR A 157 20.12 -4.53 1.89
CA THR A 157 20.81 -3.86 2.99
C THR A 157 20.05 -2.60 3.40
N LYS A 158 19.69 -1.74 2.46
CA LYS A 158 18.89 -0.55 2.74
C LYS A 158 17.48 -0.89 3.18
N ALA A 159 16.88 -1.94 2.62
CA ALA A 159 15.57 -2.42 3.05
C ALA A 159 15.57 -2.86 4.51
N ALA A 160 16.58 -3.64 4.92
CA ALA A 160 16.73 -4.12 6.29
C ALA A 160 17.00 -2.98 7.28
N SER A 161 17.90 -2.05 6.95
CA SER A 161 18.17 -0.86 7.78
C SER A 161 16.91 -0.01 7.95
N SER A 162 16.24 0.34 6.85
CA SER A 162 15.00 1.13 6.93
C SER A 162 13.89 0.39 7.70
N GLY A 163 13.81 -0.93 7.54
CA GLY A 163 12.86 -1.75 8.31
C GLY A 163 13.14 -1.72 9.82
N LYS A 164 14.42 -1.75 10.22
CA LYS A 164 14.82 -1.62 11.62
C LYS A 164 14.44 -0.24 12.17
N ASP A 165 14.82 0.84 11.46
CA ASP A 165 14.51 2.20 11.88
C ASP A 165 12.99 2.41 12.00
N ALA A 166 12.20 1.86 11.06
CA ALA A 166 10.75 1.90 11.13
C ALA A 166 10.20 1.24 12.40
N LEU A 167 10.77 0.10 12.81
CA LEU A 167 10.34 -0.63 14.01
C LEU A 167 10.72 0.11 15.30
N ASP A 168 11.92 0.69 15.36
CA ASP A 168 12.36 1.44 16.54
C ASP A 168 11.39 2.59 16.87
N TYR A 169 10.92 3.35 15.84
CA TYR A 169 9.92 4.40 16.02
C TYR A 169 8.48 3.87 16.21
N LEU A 170 8.18 2.70 15.66
CA LEU A 170 6.86 2.08 15.84
C LEU A 170 6.59 1.75 17.31
N GLU A 171 7.61 1.29 18.06
CA GLU A 171 7.46 0.97 19.48
C GLU A 171 7.06 2.21 20.31
N GLU A 172 7.55 3.40 19.97
CA GLU A 172 7.14 4.66 20.62
C GLU A 172 5.66 4.99 20.33
N SER A 173 5.22 4.87 19.07
CA SER A 173 3.84 5.18 18.69
C SER A 173 2.82 4.20 19.26
N LYS A 174 3.20 2.94 19.54
CA LYS A 174 2.34 1.94 20.19
C LYS A 174 1.87 2.34 21.58
N THR A 175 2.62 3.20 22.28
CA THR A 175 2.29 3.61 23.64
C THR A 175 1.01 4.45 23.74
N LYS A 176 0.52 4.97 22.60
CA LYS A 176 -0.59 5.92 22.53
C LYS A 176 -1.53 5.67 21.33
N GLN A 177 -1.77 4.40 21.01
CA GLN A 177 -2.63 4.02 19.88
C GLN A 177 -4.10 4.48 20.02
N ASP A 178 -4.52 4.79 21.21
CA ASP A 178 -5.84 5.37 21.52
C ASP A 178 -6.00 6.81 21.04
N LEU A 179 -4.90 7.52 20.73
CA LEU A 179 -4.96 8.90 20.26
C LEU A 179 -5.46 9.02 18.81
N SER A 180 -5.15 8.05 17.96
CA SER A 180 -5.57 8.06 16.54
C SER A 180 -5.55 6.68 15.92
N PRO A 181 -6.57 6.31 15.12
CA PRO A 181 -6.55 5.08 14.33
C PRO A 181 -5.36 4.97 13.36
N GLU A 182 -4.77 6.10 12.96
CA GLU A 182 -3.58 6.13 12.10
C GLU A 182 -2.41 5.37 12.72
N LEU A 183 -2.23 5.48 14.03
CA LEU A 183 -1.12 4.87 14.77
C LEU A 183 -1.15 3.34 14.77
N LEU A 184 -2.31 2.74 14.48
CA LEU A 184 -2.46 1.29 14.37
C LEU A 184 -1.87 0.71 13.08
N PHE A 185 -1.69 1.52 12.03
CA PHE A 185 -1.36 1.01 10.70
C PHE A 185 -0.03 0.26 10.64
N GLY A 186 1.03 0.86 11.17
CA GLY A 186 2.35 0.23 11.22
C GLY A 186 2.35 -1.05 12.07
N ASP A 187 1.72 -0.99 13.24
CA ASP A 187 1.59 -2.14 14.16
C ASP A 187 0.80 -3.29 13.53
N ALA A 188 -0.26 -2.98 12.79
CA ALA A 188 -1.06 -3.96 12.08
C ALA A 188 -0.24 -4.74 11.03
N LEU A 189 0.58 -4.03 10.25
CA LEU A 189 1.48 -4.65 9.28
C LEU A 189 2.57 -5.48 9.97
N PHE A 190 3.16 -4.94 11.04
CA PHE A 190 4.15 -5.68 11.82
C PHE A 190 3.57 -6.96 12.43
N ASN A 191 2.43 -6.89 13.10
CA ASN A 191 1.76 -8.03 13.69
C ASN A 191 1.47 -9.14 12.68
N TYR A 192 1.05 -8.78 11.47
CA TYR A 192 0.79 -9.75 10.42
C TYR A 192 2.07 -10.34 9.83
N PHE A 193 2.99 -9.50 9.34
CA PHE A 193 4.13 -9.96 8.56
C PHE A 193 5.26 -10.56 9.38
N SER A 194 5.41 -10.21 10.66
CA SER A 194 6.40 -10.83 11.56
C SER A 194 6.10 -12.32 11.82
N VAL A 195 4.85 -12.74 11.62
CA VAL A 195 4.45 -14.17 11.68
C VAL A 195 4.47 -14.79 10.27
N TRP A 196 3.85 -14.12 9.30
CA TRP A 196 3.68 -14.67 7.95
C TRP A 196 5.02 -14.88 7.21
N VAL A 197 5.97 -13.93 7.32
CA VAL A 197 7.25 -14.01 6.60
C VAL A 197 8.08 -15.22 7.03
N PRO A 198 8.34 -15.49 8.33
CA PRO A 198 9.12 -16.67 8.72
C PRO A 198 8.39 -18.01 8.45
N GLU A 199 7.06 -18.02 8.37
CA GLU A 199 6.30 -19.21 7.99
C GLU A 199 6.51 -19.57 6.51
N ASN A 200 6.56 -18.56 5.62
CA ASN A 200 6.65 -18.74 4.17
C ASN A 200 8.09 -18.69 3.63
N TYR A 201 9.01 -18.05 4.36
CA TYR A 201 10.42 -17.91 4.01
C TYR A 201 11.32 -18.38 5.15
N PRO A 202 11.47 -19.71 5.37
CA PRO A 202 12.21 -20.25 6.51
C PRO A 202 13.66 -19.76 6.63
N ALA A 203 14.30 -19.42 5.50
CA ALA A 203 15.66 -18.87 5.50
C ALA A 203 15.78 -17.53 6.25
N LEU A 204 14.70 -16.77 6.34
CA LEU A 204 14.65 -15.48 7.04
C LEU A 204 14.43 -15.63 8.57
N LYS A 205 14.09 -16.84 9.05
CA LYS A 205 13.87 -17.07 10.50
C LYS A 205 15.07 -16.67 11.35
N MET A 206 16.28 -16.91 10.87
CA MET A 206 17.52 -16.58 11.59
C MET A 206 17.73 -15.08 11.80
N ILE A 207 17.19 -14.26 10.89
CA ILE A 207 17.26 -12.79 10.98
C ILE A 207 16.10 -12.27 11.83
N LEU A 208 14.91 -12.87 11.66
CA LEU A 208 13.67 -12.41 12.28
C LEU A 208 13.52 -12.83 13.74
N TRP A 209 14.32 -13.79 14.25
CA TRP A 209 14.27 -14.19 15.67
C TRP A 209 14.63 -13.05 16.65
N MET A 210 15.37 -12.04 16.16
CA MET A 210 15.76 -10.86 16.94
C MET A 210 14.61 -9.87 17.15
N PHE A 211 13.53 -9.98 16.37
CA PHE A 211 12.39 -9.08 16.44
C PHE A 211 11.29 -9.66 17.34
N PRO A 212 10.47 -8.81 17.99
CA PRO A 212 9.31 -9.26 18.74
C PRO A 212 8.39 -10.12 17.86
N LYS A 213 7.72 -11.07 18.48
CA LYS A 213 6.71 -11.86 17.78
C LYS A 213 5.42 -11.04 17.69
N GLY A 214 4.86 -10.93 16.48
CA GLY A 214 3.54 -10.37 16.28
C GLY A 214 2.43 -11.40 16.49
N ASP A 215 1.22 -10.94 16.24
CA ASP A 215 -0.02 -11.73 16.23
C ASP A 215 -0.76 -11.47 14.92
N LYS A 216 -0.82 -12.49 14.06
CA LYS A 216 -1.43 -12.41 12.72
C LYS A 216 -2.91 -12.06 12.79
N ALA A 217 -3.65 -12.60 13.78
CA ALA A 217 -5.07 -12.30 13.95
C ALA A 217 -5.30 -10.86 14.43
N LEU A 218 -4.44 -10.39 15.35
CA LEU A 218 -4.42 -9.00 15.78
C LEU A 218 -4.12 -8.06 14.61
N GLY A 219 -3.10 -8.36 13.81
CA GLY A 219 -2.74 -7.57 12.64
C GLY A 219 -3.89 -7.41 11.64
N LEU A 220 -4.63 -8.49 11.35
CA LEU A 220 -5.83 -8.43 10.50
C LEU A 220 -6.95 -7.59 11.13
N LYS A 221 -7.17 -7.71 12.44
CA LYS A 221 -8.15 -6.91 13.17
C LYS A 221 -7.81 -5.43 13.12
N GLN A 222 -6.54 -5.07 13.39
CA GLN A 222 -6.06 -3.70 13.35
C GLN A 222 -6.12 -3.11 11.93
N LEU A 223 -5.72 -3.86 10.87
CA LEU A 223 -5.87 -3.41 9.48
C LEU A 223 -7.33 -3.12 9.14
N LYS A 224 -8.25 -3.97 9.61
CA LYS A 224 -9.67 -3.72 9.43
C LYS A 224 -10.11 -2.44 10.15
N GLU A 225 -9.67 -2.23 11.39
CA GLU A 225 -9.95 -1.02 12.17
C GLU A 225 -9.48 0.24 11.43
N VAL A 226 -8.21 0.27 10.98
CA VAL A 226 -7.64 1.37 10.22
C VAL A 226 -8.41 1.62 8.92
N SER A 227 -8.80 0.55 8.21
CA SER A 227 -9.52 0.66 6.93
C SER A 227 -10.91 1.31 7.05
N TYR A 228 -11.49 1.35 8.24
CA TYR A 228 -12.78 2.02 8.49
C TYR A 228 -12.62 3.39 9.16
N ASN A 229 -11.70 3.52 10.11
CA ASN A 229 -11.69 4.62 11.06
C ASN A 229 -10.55 5.63 10.84
N ALA A 230 -9.46 5.26 10.15
CA ALA A 230 -8.39 6.19 9.81
C ALA A 230 -8.82 7.13 8.67
N PHE A 231 -8.16 8.27 8.57
CA PHE A 231 -8.36 9.24 7.50
C PHE A 231 -7.27 9.13 6.43
N TYR A 232 -5.99 9.29 6.81
CA TYR A 232 -4.85 9.29 5.87
C TYR A 232 -4.44 7.88 5.43
N THR A 233 -4.40 6.92 6.36
CA THR A 233 -3.94 5.56 6.09
C THR A 233 -5.05 4.59 5.68
N ARG A 234 -6.31 5.03 5.66
CA ARG A 234 -7.48 4.21 5.30
C ARG A 234 -7.28 3.43 4.00
N THR A 235 -6.99 4.13 2.93
CA THR A 235 -6.86 3.51 1.60
C THR A 235 -5.67 2.58 1.53
N GLU A 236 -4.53 2.93 2.14
CA GLU A 236 -3.37 2.04 2.22
C GLU A 236 -3.69 0.77 3.02
N ALA A 237 -4.40 0.90 4.14
CA ALA A 237 -4.85 -0.25 4.92
C ALA A 237 -5.80 -1.16 4.13
N MET A 238 -6.74 -0.58 3.36
CA MET A 238 -7.61 -1.34 2.45
C MET A 238 -6.80 -2.09 1.39
N VAL A 239 -5.78 -1.46 0.80
CA VAL A 239 -4.90 -2.09 -0.19
C VAL A 239 -4.15 -3.27 0.42
N TRP A 240 -3.57 -3.11 1.60
CA TRP A 240 -2.89 -4.20 2.28
C TRP A 240 -3.85 -5.32 2.69
N LEU A 241 -5.00 -4.98 3.26
CA LEU A 241 -6.01 -5.96 3.68
C LEU A 241 -6.53 -6.76 2.48
N MET A 242 -6.86 -6.10 1.36
CA MET A 242 -7.26 -6.74 0.12
C MET A 242 -6.20 -7.74 -0.38
N ARG A 243 -4.92 -7.31 -0.41
CA ARG A 243 -3.81 -8.16 -0.87
C ARG A 243 -3.60 -9.36 0.04
N ILE A 244 -3.63 -9.15 1.35
CA ILE A 244 -3.49 -10.21 2.35
C ILE A 244 -4.62 -11.23 2.20
N LEU A 245 -5.86 -10.79 2.20
CA LEU A 245 -7.03 -11.66 2.08
C LEU A 245 -7.03 -12.46 0.77
N ASN A 246 -6.70 -11.80 -0.35
CA ASN A 246 -6.69 -12.46 -1.65
C ASN A 246 -5.52 -13.43 -1.85
N SER A 247 -4.31 -13.07 -1.37
CA SER A 247 -3.09 -13.78 -1.78
C SER A 247 -2.51 -14.69 -0.69
N TYR A 248 -2.83 -14.44 0.59
CA TYR A 248 -2.22 -15.15 1.72
C TYR A 248 -3.24 -15.88 2.60
N GLU A 249 -4.43 -15.30 2.80
CA GLU A 249 -5.49 -15.90 3.63
C GLU A 249 -6.54 -16.65 2.80
N ASN A 250 -6.47 -16.58 1.47
CA ASN A 250 -7.44 -17.20 0.55
C ASN A 250 -8.90 -16.83 0.85
N ASP A 251 -9.13 -15.61 1.35
CA ASP A 251 -10.46 -15.06 1.64
C ASP A 251 -10.92 -14.15 0.51
N GLN A 252 -11.26 -14.78 -0.60
CA GLN A 252 -11.69 -14.08 -1.81
C GLN A 252 -12.97 -13.25 -1.63
N PRO A 253 -14.02 -13.69 -0.88
CA PRO A 253 -15.22 -12.87 -0.69
C PRO A 253 -14.93 -11.52 -0.06
N ARG A 254 -14.16 -11.46 1.04
CA ARG A 254 -13.79 -10.19 1.69
C ARG A 254 -12.83 -9.37 0.83
N ALA A 255 -11.89 -10.01 0.16
CA ALA A 255 -11.01 -9.33 -0.79
C ALA A 255 -11.79 -8.70 -1.95
N PHE A 256 -12.83 -9.37 -2.44
CA PHE A 256 -13.72 -8.86 -3.49
C PHE A 256 -14.45 -7.59 -3.03
N ASP A 257 -15.05 -7.59 -1.85
CA ASP A 257 -15.78 -6.40 -1.36
C ASP A 257 -14.88 -5.17 -1.25
N ILE A 258 -13.65 -5.35 -0.75
CA ILE A 258 -12.66 -4.26 -0.68
C ILE A 258 -12.22 -3.82 -2.08
N SER A 259 -11.93 -4.76 -2.97
CA SER A 259 -11.48 -4.42 -4.34
C SER A 259 -12.56 -3.69 -5.14
N ARG A 260 -13.82 -4.08 -4.97
CA ARG A 260 -14.98 -3.42 -5.57
C ARG A 260 -15.09 -1.99 -5.03
N TYR A 261 -15.06 -1.80 -3.71
CA TYR A 261 -15.12 -0.49 -3.09
C TYR A 261 -14.00 0.44 -3.60
N LEU A 262 -12.75 -0.05 -3.63
CA LEU A 262 -11.61 0.73 -4.13
C LEU A 262 -11.78 1.10 -5.60
N HIS A 263 -12.25 0.19 -6.45
CA HIS A 263 -12.48 0.45 -7.86
C HIS A 263 -13.64 1.42 -8.10
N GLU A 264 -14.75 1.28 -7.37
CA GLU A 264 -15.91 2.16 -7.50
C GLU A 264 -15.64 3.58 -6.95
N THR A 265 -14.85 3.68 -5.87
CA THR A 265 -14.47 4.96 -5.26
C THR A 265 -13.40 5.70 -6.06
N TYR A 266 -12.46 4.96 -6.63
CA TYR A 266 -11.31 5.48 -7.38
C TYR A 266 -11.25 4.86 -8.79
N PRO A 267 -12.22 5.18 -9.67
CA PRO A 267 -12.38 4.51 -10.96
C PRO A 267 -11.24 4.76 -11.95
N ASP A 268 -10.45 5.82 -11.75
CA ASP A 268 -9.32 6.14 -12.62
C ASP A 268 -8.00 5.50 -12.17
N ASN A 269 -8.02 4.74 -11.07
CA ASN A 269 -6.83 4.08 -10.54
C ASN A 269 -6.57 2.73 -11.26
N PRO A 270 -5.50 2.60 -12.06
CA PRO A 270 -5.22 1.37 -12.81
C PRO A 270 -4.85 0.18 -11.92
N PHE A 271 -4.25 0.43 -10.76
CA PHE A 271 -3.90 -0.62 -9.80
C PHE A 271 -5.17 -1.24 -9.18
N PHE A 272 -6.14 -0.42 -8.75
CA PHE A 272 -7.40 -0.92 -8.20
C PHE A 272 -8.23 -1.62 -9.26
N HIS A 273 -8.29 -1.06 -10.46
CA HIS A 273 -9.00 -1.65 -11.60
C HIS A 273 -8.44 -3.03 -11.94
N ARG A 274 -7.11 -3.18 -12.01
CA ARG A 274 -6.44 -4.45 -12.26
C ARG A 274 -6.70 -5.49 -11.15
N TYR A 275 -6.66 -5.08 -9.87
CA TYR A 275 -6.97 -5.99 -8.76
C TYR A 275 -8.42 -6.45 -8.77
N TYR A 276 -9.36 -5.55 -9.07
CA TYR A 276 -10.76 -5.90 -9.20
C TYR A 276 -10.99 -6.91 -10.32
N ALA A 277 -10.43 -6.68 -11.51
CA ALA A 277 -10.47 -7.62 -12.63
C ALA A 277 -9.88 -9.00 -12.25
N ARG A 278 -8.73 -9.02 -11.57
CA ARG A 278 -8.07 -10.24 -11.13
C ARG A 278 -8.92 -11.05 -10.14
N ILE A 279 -9.52 -10.39 -9.16
CA ILE A 279 -10.35 -11.05 -8.15
C ILE A 279 -11.65 -11.59 -8.78
N LEU A 280 -12.30 -10.81 -9.64
CA LEU A 280 -13.46 -11.28 -10.40
C LEU A 280 -13.13 -12.55 -11.21
N TYR A 281 -12.00 -12.52 -11.93
CA TYR A 281 -11.55 -13.67 -12.69
C TYR A 281 -11.27 -14.88 -11.80
N SER A 282 -10.55 -14.72 -10.69
CA SER A 282 -10.24 -15.81 -9.75
C SER A 282 -11.48 -16.43 -9.09
N MET A 283 -12.55 -15.65 -8.93
CA MET A 283 -13.85 -16.12 -8.43
C MET A 283 -14.74 -16.75 -9.52
N GLY A 284 -14.27 -16.84 -10.77
CA GLY A 284 -15.06 -17.34 -11.89
C GLY A 284 -16.22 -16.43 -12.33
N ARG A 285 -16.23 -15.15 -11.88
CA ARG A 285 -17.28 -14.19 -12.23
C ARG A 285 -17.05 -13.59 -13.62
N PHE A 286 -16.95 -14.46 -14.64
CA PHE A 286 -16.51 -14.10 -15.99
C PHE A 286 -17.41 -13.09 -16.68
N THR A 287 -18.72 -13.13 -16.44
CA THR A 287 -19.67 -12.16 -17.02
C THR A 287 -19.39 -10.72 -16.59
N VAL A 288 -18.91 -10.53 -15.35
CA VAL A 288 -18.52 -9.21 -14.82
C VAL A 288 -17.06 -8.88 -15.15
N ALA A 289 -16.17 -9.87 -15.09
CA ALA A 289 -14.75 -9.70 -15.38
C ALA A 289 -14.49 -9.24 -16.82
N GLU A 290 -15.24 -9.74 -17.79
CA GLU A 290 -15.07 -9.40 -19.21
C GLU A 290 -15.20 -7.89 -19.49
N PRO A 291 -16.30 -7.20 -19.18
CA PRO A 291 -16.39 -5.76 -19.44
C PRO A 291 -15.35 -4.95 -18.65
N VAL A 292 -14.98 -5.37 -17.45
CA VAL A 292 -13.91 -4.74 -16.66
C VAL A 292 -12.56 -4.86 -17.38
N CYS A 293 -12.21 -6.04 -17.90
CA CYS A 293 -10.98 -6.26 -18.65
C CYS A 293 -10.96 -5.47 -19.98
N LEU A 294 -12.10 -5.43 -20.69
CA LEU A 294 -12.23 -4.66 -21.92
C LEU A 294 -12.01 -3.17 -21.67
N ASN A 295 -12.58 -2.63 -20.59
CA ASN A 295 -12.38 -1.23 -20.22
C ASN A 295 -10.92 -0.91 -19.83
N ILE A 296 -10.19 -1.85 -19.19
CA ILE A 296 -8.75 -1.68 -18.97
C ILE A 296 -8.02 -1.51 -20.31
N LEU A 297 -8.31 -2.34 -21.32
CA LEU A 297 -7.66 -2.26 -22.63
C LEU A 297 -8.02 -0.97 -23.36
N GLU A 298 -9.27 -0.52 -23.31
CA GLU A 298 -9.74 0.75 -23.87
C GLU A 298 -8.99 1.95 -23.26
N ARG A 299 -8.76 1.94 -21.94
CA ARG A 299 -8.01 2.98 -21.24
C ARG A 299 -6.53 2.99 -21.62
N ILE A 300 -5.95 1.84 -21.92
CA ILE A 300 -4.58 1.74 -22.45
C ILE A 300 -4.54 2.32 -23.89
N ASP A 301 -5.49 1.94 -24.73
CA ASP A 301 -5.56 2.40 -26.12
C ASP A 301 -5.78 3.94 -26.20
N SER A 302 -6.48 4.52 -25.22
CA SER A 302 -6.65 5.97 -25.07
C SER A 302 -5.49 6.67 -24.33
N ALA A 303 -4.42 5.96 -24.00
CA ALA A 303 -3.26 6.47 -23.27
C ALA A 303 -3.63 7.17 -21.93
N GLN A 304 -4.64 6.67 -21.22
CA GLN A 304 -5.02 7.21 -19.92
C GLN A 304 -3.88 6.99 -18.92
N LEU A 305 -3.60 8.01 -18.11
CA LEU A 305 -2.49 8.03 -17.16
C LEU A 305 -2.49 6.79 -16.24
N GLY A 306 -1.35 6.12 -16.16
CA GLY A 306 -1.13 4.93 -15.33
C GLY A 306 -1.67 3.62 -15.94
N TYR A 307 -2.47 3.67 -17.00
CA TYR A 307 -2.88 2.48 -17.74
C TYR A 307 -1.81 2.13 -18.79
N GLU A 308 -1.15 1.00 -18.59
CA GLU A 308 -0.01 0.57 -19.38
C GLU A 308 0.08 -0.97 -19.50
N ALA A 309 1.13 -1.47 -20.13
CA ALA A 309 1.31 -2.87 -20.47
C ALA A 309 1.19 -3.85 -19.28
N THR A 310 1.53 -3.43 -18.05
CA THR A 310 1.34 -4.28 -16.85
C THR A 310 -0.14 -4.61 -16.65
N SER A 311 -1.02 -3.61 -16.69
CA SER A 311 -2.47 -3.82 -16.58
C SER A 311 -3.04 -4.54 -17.79
N GLY A 312 -2.55 -4.20 -18.99
CA GLY A 312 -2.94 -4.82 -20.26
C GLY A 312 -2.66 -6.32 -20.31
N ARG A 313 -1.49 -6.74 -19.81
CA ARG A 313 -1.12 -8.16 -19.76
C ARG A 313 -2.12 -9.00 -18.95
N TYR A 314 -2.53 -8.50 -17.77
CA TYR A 314 -3.55 -9.19 -16.95
C TYR A 314 -4.89 -9.24 -17.65
N ALA A 315 -5.39 -8.10 -18.13
CA ALA A 315 -6.69 -8.01 -18.79
C ALA A 315 -6.77 -8.90 -20.04
N ALA A 316 -5.74 -8.86 -20.89
CA ALA A 316 -5.67 -9.67 -22.10
C ALA A 316 -5.61 -11.17 -21.79
N PHE A 317 -4.82 -11.59 -20.78
CA PHE A 317 -4.80 -12.98 -20.36
C PHE A 317 -6.18 -13.47 -19.90
N PHE A 318 -6.86 -12.71 -19.05
CA PHE A 318 -8.18 -13.07 -18.54
C PHE A 318 -9.22 -13.14 -19.65
N LEU A 319 -9.21 -12.19 -20.59
CA LEU A 319 -10.08 -12.25 -21.77
C LEU A 319 -9.81 -13.48 -22.64
N GLY A 320 -8.53 -13.81 -22.87
CA GLY A 320 -8.15 -15.03 -23.60
C GLY A 320 -8.76 -16.27 -22.97
N GLN A 321 -8.64 -16.43 -21.65
CA GLN A 321 -9.22 -17.54 -20.90
C GLN A 321 -10.77 -17.55 -20.93
N ILE A 322 -11.40 -16.39 -20.80
CA ILE A 322 -12.87 -16.26 -20.84
C ILE A 322 -13.41 -16.66 -22.21
N TYR A 323 -12.78 -16.21 -23.30
CA TYR A 323 -13.23 -16.55 -24.66
C TYR A 323 -12.92 -18.00 -25.04
N GLU A 324 -11.80 -18.57 -24.57
CA GLU A 324 -11.53 -19.99 -24.74
C GLU A 324 -12.58 -20.84 -24.02
N ALA A 325 -12.93 -20.53 -22.78
CA ALA A 325 -14.01 -21.23 -22.05
C ALA A 325 -15.37 -21.12 -22.75
N ARG A 326 -15.62 -20.04 -23.47
CA ARG A 326 -16.83 -19.85 -24.31
C ARG A 326 -16.74 -20.49 -25.72
N LYS A 327 -15.67 -21.24 -26.01
CA LYS A 327 -15.44 -21.87 -27.31
C LYS A 327 -15.36 -20.84 -28.47
N ARG A 328 -14.76 -19.70 -28.23
CA ARG A 328 -14.50 -18.64 -29.23
C ARG A 328 -12.98 -18.53 -29.48
N PRO A 329 -12.38 -19.47 -30.21
CA PRO A 329 -10.94 -19.60 -30.35
C PRO A 329 -10.28 -18.38 -31.04
N GLU A 330 -10.95 -17.74 -32.00
CA GLU A 330 -10.38 -16.56 -32.67
C GLU A 330 -10.24 -15.37 -31.73
N ASP A 331 -11.24 -15.12 -30.89
CA ASP A 331 -11.16 -14.08 -29.87
C ASP A 331 -10.11 -14.44 -28.82
N ALA A 332 -10.06 -15.68 -28.38
CA ALA A 332 -9.05 -16.15 -27.44
C ALA A 332 -7.63 -15.93 -28.00
N LYS A 333 -7.38 -16.31 -29.26
CA LYS A 333 -6.09 -16.09 -29.96
C LYS A 333 -5.71 -14.60 -29.99
N LYS A 334 -6.66 -13.71 -30.30
CA LYS A 334 -6.47 -12.26 -30.31
C LYS A 334 -5.92 -11.79 -28.96
N TYR A 335 -6.57 -12.14 -27.88
CA TYR A 335 -6.21 -11.65 -26.55
C TYR A 335 -4.95 -12.32 -25.99
N TYR A 336 -4.71 -13.60 -26.23
CA TYR A 336 -3.45 -14.23 -25.86
C TYR A 336 -2.24 -13.63 -26.59
N LYS A 337 -2.37 -13.31 -27.89
CA LYS A 337 -1.32 -12.55 -28.62
C LYS A 337 -1.10 -11.16 -28.02
N GLN A 338 -2.16 -10.48 -27.63
CA GLN A 338 -2.07 -9.18 -26.98
C GLN A 338 -1.41 -9.26 -25.59
N CYS A 339 -1.71 -10.32 -24.81
CA CYS A 339 -1.02 -10.58 -23.54
C CYS A 339 0.49 -10.76 -23.73
N VAL A 340 0.92 -11.56 -24.73
CA VAL A 340 2.33 -11.77 -25.06
C VAL A 340 2.99 -10.46 -25.51
N LYS A 341 2.29 -9.65 -26.32
CA LYS A 341 2.78 -8.33 -26.74
C LYS A 341 3.05 -7.43 -25.53
N PHE A 342 2.07 -7.25 -24.63
CA PHE A 342 2.24 -6.46 -23.41
C PHE A 342 3.34 -7.01 -22.48
N ALA A 343 3.47 -8.33 -22.41
CA ALA A 343 4.54 -8.92 -21.60
C ALA A 343 5.93 -8.59 -22.14
N ASN A 344 6.10 -8.56 -23.47
CA ASN A 344 7.36 -8.18 -24.11
C ASN A 344 7.68 -6.67 -23.91
N GLU A 345 6.66 -5.81 -23.90
CA GLU A 345 6.84 -4.36 -23.69
C GLU A 345 7.41 -4.01 -22.30
N ILE A 346 7.23 -4.89 -21.33
CA ILE A 346 7.65 -4.67 -19.94
C ILE A 346 8.67 -5.71 -19.47
N ASP A 347 9.37 -6.40 -20.37
CA ASP A 347 10.34 -7.46 -20.05
C ASP A 347 9.81 -8.50 -19.06
N ALA A 348 8.54 -8.88 -19.20
CA ALA A 348 7.85 -9.87 -18.38
C ALA A 348 7.40 -11.10 -19.18
N ASP A 349 8.10 -11.39 -20.26
CA ASP A 349 7.84 -12.48 -21.20
C ASP A 349 8.16 -13.89 -20.64
N GLU A 350 8.95 -13.95 -19.56
CA GLU A 350 9.17 -15.16 -18.75
C GLU A 350 8.10 -15.36 -17.65
N SER A 351 7.13 -14.44 -17.54
CA SER A 351 6.07 -14.52 -16.52
C SER A 351 5.03 -15.57 -16.85
N GLY A 352 4.35 -16.08 -15.82
CA GLY A 352 3.30 -17.09 -15.97
C GLY A 352 2.23 -16.73 -16.99
N TYR A 353 1.73 -15.47 -16.99
CA TYR A 353 0.69 -15.05 -17.93
C TYR A 353 1.13 -15.10 -19.39
N ALA A 354 2.38 -14.68 -19.68
CA ALA A 354 2.94 -14.76 -21.03
C ALA A 354 3.15 -16.22 -21.45
N LEU A 355 3.77 -17.04 -20.58
CA LEU A 355 4.06 -18.43 -20.85
C LEU A 355 2.78 -19.26 -21.07
N TYR A 356 1.75 -19.07 -20.24
CA TYR A 356 0.46 -19.77 -20.40
C TYR A 356 -0.34 -19.22 -21.59
N SER A 357 -0.19 -17.97 -21.99
CA SER A 357 -0.75 -17.46 -23.25
C SER A 357 -0.10 -18.15 -24.47
N LEU A 358 1.24 -18.33 -24.46
CA LEU A 358 1.92 -19.07 -25.51
C LEU A 358 1.53 -20.54 -25.55
N ILE A 359 1.32 -21.19 -24.40
CA ILE A 359 0.81 -22.57 -24.34
C ILE A 359 -0.58 -22.63 -24.97
N ALA A 360 -1.51 -21.75 -24.58
CA ALA A 360 -2.86 -21.71 -25.13
C ALA A 360 -2.87 -21.47 -26.65
N LEU A 361 -2.03 -20.56 -27.15
CA LEU A 361 -1.85 -20.33 -28.59
C LEU A 361 -1.36 -21.61 -29.31
N GLY A 362 -0.41 -22.33 -28.70
CA GLY A 362 0.07 -23.60 -29.22
C GLY A 362 -1.02 -24.69 -29.25
N GLU A 363 -1.82 -24.76 -28.22
CA GLU A 363 -2.95 -25.75 -28.14
C GLU A 363 -4.08 -25.40 -29.13
N ILE A 364 -4.36 -24.11 -29.34
CA ILE A 364 -5.33 -23.69 -30.37
C ILE A 364 -4.80 -24.05 -31.76
N ALA A 365 -3.54 -23.74 -32.07
CA ALA A 365 -2.93 -24.10 -33.36
C ALA A 365 -2.89 -25.63 -33.60
N GLU A 366 -2.66 -26.42 -32.55
CA GLU A 366 -2.71 -27.88 -32.60
C GLU A 366 -4.13 -28.39 -32.99
N LYS A 367 -5.18 -27.83 -32.35
CA LYS A 367 -6.59 -28.13 -32.65
C LYS A 367 -6.99 -27.74 -34.07
N GLU A 368 -6.38 -26.70 -34.62
CA GLU A 368 -6.59 -26.23 -36.00
C GLU A 368 -5.77 -27.03 -37.04
N GLY A 369 -5.01 -28.02 -36.60
CA GLY A 369 -4.15 -28.83 -37.48
C GLY A 369 -2.83 -28.15 -37.87
N ASN A 370 -2.55 -26.91 -37.39
CA ASN A 370 -1.32 -26.19 -37.70
C ASN A 370 -0.17 -26.63 -36.80
N LYS A 371 0.34 -27.84 -37.04
CA LYS A 371 1.44 -28.43 -36.25
C LYS A 371 2.73 -27.56 -36.27
N ALA A 372 2.98 -26.83 -37.34
CA ALA A 372 4.17 -25.98 -37.47
C ALA A 372 4.11 -24.78 -36.50
N GLU A 373 2.98 -24.10 -36.44
CA GLU A 373 2.74 -22.99 -35.56
C GLU A 373 2.69 -23.44 -34.09
N ALA A 374 2.02 -24.55 -33.81
CA ALA A 374 2.00 -25.17 -32.47
C ALA A 374 3.42 -25.45 -31.95
N LYS A 375 4.29 -26.06 -32.79
CA LYS A 375 5.69 -26.33 -32.44
C LYS A 375 6.46 -25.02 -32.15
N LYS A 376 6.20 -23.94 -32.90
CA LYS A 376 6.84 -22.64 -32.68
C LYS A 376 6.51 -22.10 -31.28
N TYR A 377 5.25 -22.05 -30.90
CA TYR A 377 4.83 -21.58 -29.59
C TYR A 377 5.41 -22.42 -28.44
N PHE A 378 5.33 -23.74 -28.50
CA PHE A 378 5.89 -24.60 -27.45
C PHE A 378 7.41 -24.51 -27.34
N LYS A 379 8.15 -24.32 -28.47
CA LYS A 379 9.58 -24.05 -28.42
C LYS A 379 9.90 -22.73 -27.74
N GLU A 380 9.10 -21.69 -27.98
CA GLU A 380 9.23 -20.39 -27.34
C GLU A 380 9.03 -20.49 -25.83
N VAL A 381 8.00 -21.18 -25.37
CA VAL A 381 7.78 -21.46 -23.93
C VAL A 381 9.02 -22.11 -23.32
N LYS A 382 9.56 -23.17 -23.95
CA LYS A 382 10.76 -23.87 -23.44
C LYS A 382 11.99 -22.97 -23.37
N LYS A 383 12.11 -22.01 -24.29
CA LYS A 383 13.23 -21.06 -24.30
C LYS A 383 13.11 -20.06 -23.14
N LYS A 384 11.90 -19.58 -22.84
CA LYS A 384 11.62 -18.52 -21.88
C LYS A 384 11.36 -19.02 -20.46
N SER A 385 11.12 -20.33 -20.25
CA SER A 385 10.80 -20.89 -18.92
C SER A 385 11.94 -21.71 -18.34
N GLY A 386 12.02 -21.74 -17.02
CA GLY A 386 12.98 -22.56 -16.28
C GLY A 386 12.63 -24.07 -16.38
N ARG A 387 13.64 -24.95 -16.39
CA ARG A 387 13.44 -26.40 -16.51
C ARG A 387 12.53 -27.03 -15.43
N LYS A 388 12.43 -26.37 -14.28
CA LYS A 388 11.58 -26.82 -13.15
C LYS A 388 10.13 -26.33 -13.26
N ASP A 389 9.86 -25.35 -14.12
CA ASP A 389 8.55 -24.72 -14.25
C ASP A 389 7.53 -25.66 -14.92
N GLU A 390 6.29 -25.57 -14.50
CA GLU A 390 5.21 -26.38 -15.11
C GLU A 390 4.99 -26.01 -16.58
N ALA A 391 5.16 -24.74 -16.95
CA ALA A 391 5.08 -24.30 -18.33
C ALA A 391 6.13 -25.02 -19.22
N PHE A 392 7.38 -25.18 -18.73
CA PHE A 392 8.41 -25.93 -19.44
C PHE A 392 8.03 -27.40 -19.63
N LYS A 393 7.55 -28.04 -18.57
CA LYS A 393 7.17 -29.44 -18.59
C LYS A 393 6.01 -29.67 -19.58
N THR A 394 5.01 -28.80 -19.53
CA THR A 394 3.85 -28.83 -20.44
C THR A 394 4.31 -28.70 -21.90
N ALA A 395 5.09 -27.66 -22.20
CA ALA A 395 5.58 -27.43 -23.57
C ALA A 395 6.46 -28.61 -24.09
N LYS A 396 7.32 -29.17 -23.22
CA LYS A 396 8.12 -30.36 -23.56
C LYS A 396 7.26 -31.58 -23.89
N GLN A 397 6.22 -31.80 -23.12
CA GLN A 397 5.29 -32.92 -23.35
C GLN A 397 4.52 -32.76 -24.66
N ARG A 398 4.01 -31.54 -24.93
CA ARG A 398 3.29 -31.24 -26.19
C ARG A 398 4.18 -31.37 -27.40
N LEU A 399 5.44 -30.89 -27.36
CA LEU A 399 6.39 -31.07 -28.46
C LEU A 399 6.67 -32.54 -28.74
N LYS A 400 6.86 -33.37 -27.70
CA LYS A 400 7.07 -34.83 -27.86
C LYS A 400 5.88 -35.52 -28.52
N LYS A 401 4.65 -35.07 -28.18
CA LYS A 401 3.42 -35.61 -28.81
C LYS A 401 3.35 -35.25 -30.30
N LEU A 402 3.61 -33.96 -30.64
CA LEU A 402 3.63 -33.50 -32.02
C LEU A 402 4.73 -34.15 -32.90
N GLU A 403 5.83 -34.62 -32.29
CA GLU A 403 6.90 -35.34 -32.98
C GLU A 403 6.56 -36.82 -33.26
N LYS A 404 5.74 -37.43 -32.39
CA LYS A 404 5.32 -38.81 -32.57
C LYS A 404 4.17 -39.02 -33.57
N GLY A 405 3.53 -37.94 -34.01
CA GLY A 405 2.46 -38.00 -35.00
C GLY A 405 1.07 -38.30 -34.43
N ASP A 406 0.95 -38.33 -33.08
CA ASP A 406 -0.33 -38.59 -32.38
C ASP A 406 -1.14 -37.27 -32.24
#